data_043e2c0690844b54e8b38536afcde13b
#
_entry.id   043e2c0690844b54e8b38536afcde13b
#
_cell.length_a   1.000
_cell.length_b   1.000
_cell.length_c   1.000
_cell.angle_alpha   90.00
_cell.angle_beta   90.00
_cell.angle_gamma   90.00
#
_symmetry.space_group_name_H-M   'P 1'
#
loop_
_entity.id
_entity.type
_entity.pdbx_description
1 polymer ?
#
loop_
_entity_poly.entity_id
_entity_poly.type
_entity_poly.pdbx_seq_one_letter_code
_entity_poly.pdbx_strand_id
1 'polypeptide(L)'
;MEKIIGLIDAPFTPFYANGDVNLEPIPAYAAMLQKNGMKGVFINGSSGEGYMLTEEERMRLAEAWVEAAKALPGEFKVIVHVGSCCVRNSRMLAEHAQKIGAWGIGAMAPPFPKIGRIEELVKYCEEIASAAPELPFYFYHIPAFNGAFLPMVKFLEAVDGRIPNFAGIKYTFESLYEYNQCRLYKNGKFDMLHGQDETILPSLAMGGAQGGI
;
A
#
# COMPACT_ATOMS: atom_id res chain seq x y z
N MET A 1 10.28 8.02 -10.73
CA MET A 1 9.85 7.87 -9.32
C MET A 1 10.82 6.93 -8.62
N GLU A 2 11.18 7.21 -7.38
CA GLU A 2 12.07 6.35 -6.58
C GLU A 2 11.39 5.02 -6.28
N LYS A 3 12.13 3.91 -6.41
CA LYS A 3 11.66 2.57 -6.06
C LYS A 3 12.05 2.23 -4.63
N ILE A 4 11.21 1.45 -3.97
CA ILE A 4 11.50 0.94 -2.64
C ILE A 4 12.46 -0.25 -2.75
N ILE A 5 13.60 -0.14 -2.06
CA ILE A 5 14.58 -1.22 -1.95
C ILE A 5 14.65 -1.67 -0.49
N GLY A 6 14.38 -2.94 -0.24
CA GLY A 6 14.30 -3.52 1.09
C GLY A 6 12.87 -3.81 1.54
N LEU A 7 12.69 -4.12 2.80
CA LEU A 7 11.40 -4.55 3.36
C LEU A 7 10.66 -3.37 3.99
N ILE A 8 9.35 -3.34 3.74
CA ILE A 8 8.36 -2.50 4.39
C ILE A 8 7.49 -3.43 5.25
N ASP A 9 7.27 -3.10 6.50
CA ASP A 9 6.39 -3.90 7.37
C ASP A 9 4.92 -3.55 7.15
N ALA A 10 4.03 -4.53 7.30
CA ALA A 10 2.58 -4.31 7.35
C ALA A 10 2.08 -4.49 8.80
N PRO A 11 2.28 -3.49 9.67
CA PRO A 11 2.11 -3.64 11.11
C PRO A 11 0.67 -3.87 11.50
N PHE A 12 0.48 -4.63 12.58
CA PHE A 12 -0.81 -4.73 13.27
C PHE A 12 -1.20 -3.40 13.89
N THR A 13 -2.49 -3.14 13.96
CA THR A 13 -3.03 -2.02 14.73
C THR A 13 -3.11 -2.42 16.21
N PRO A 14 -2.45 -1.70 17.13
CA PRO A 14 -2.60 -1.99 18.55
C PRO A 14 -3.97 -1.54 19.06
N PHE A 15 -4.56 -2.35 19.95
CA PHE A 15 -5.82 -2.05 20.62
C PHE A 15 -5.70 -2.14 22.14
N TYR A 16 -6.53 -1.38 22.84
CA TYR A 16 -6.82 -1.62 24.26
C TYR A 16 -7.77 -2.81 24.44
N ALA A 17 -7.87 -3.32 25.65
CA ALA A 17 -8.74 -4.45 25.97
C ALA A 17 -10.25 -4.18 25.71
N ASN A 18 -10.64 -2.90 25.67
CA ASN A 18 -12.02 -2.48 25.34
C ASN A 18 -12.30 -2.37 23.84
N GLY A 19 -11.27 -2.60 23.00
CA GLY A 19 -11.38 -2.52 21.54
C GLY A 19 -11.04 -1.17 20.93
N ASP A 20 -10.74 -0.14 21.71
CA ASP A 20 -10.31 1.15 21.19
C ASP A 20 -8.88 1.07 20.65
N VAL A 21 -8.58 1.84 19.60
CA VAL A 21 -7.23 1.92 19.03
C VAL A 21 -6.25 2.52 20.04
N ASN A 22 -5.14 1.81 20.26
CA ASN A 22 -4.06 2.22 21.15
C ASN A 22 -2.88 2.79 20.36
N LEU A 23 -2.68 4.09 20.40
CA LEU A 23 -1.59 4.77 19.70
C LEU A 23 -0.27 4.81 20.49
N GLU A 24 -0.29 4.51 21.79
CA GLU A 24 0.88 4.65 22.68
C GLU A 24 2.09 3.81 22.28
N PRO A 25 1.94 2.54 21.78
CA PRO A 25 3.09 1.73 21.40
C PRO A 25 3.73 2.13 20.06
N ILE A 26 3.07 2.96 19.21
CA ILE A 26 3.51 3.24 17.84
C ILE A 26 4.95 3.77 17.77
N PRO A 27 5.40 4.75 18.58
CA PRO A 27 6.78 5.24 18.51
C PRO A 27 7.81 4.15 18.80
N ALA A 28 7.57 3.30 19.82
CA ALA A 28 8.46 2.19 20.15
C ALA A 28 8.44 1.10 19.07
N TYR A 29 7.26 0.86 18.48
CA TYR A 29 7.09 -0.10 17.38
C TYR A 29 7.85 0.36 16.13
N ALA A 30 7.73 1.63 15.73
CA ALA A 30 8.47 2.19 14.62
C ALA A 30 10.00 2.09 14.81
N ALA A 31 10.48 2.42 16.01
CA ALA A 31 11.90 2.30 16.35
C ALA A 31 12.39 0.85 16.29
N MET A 32 11.61 -0.11 16.78
CA MET A 32 11.92 -1.54 16.70
C MET A 32 12.00 -2.01 15.24
N LEU A 33 11.04 -1.64 14.39
CA LEU A 33 11.03 -2.02 12.98
C LEU A 33 12.24 -1.45 12.24
N GLN A 34 12.57 -0.17 12.46
CA GLN A 34 13.76 0.43 11.85
C GLN A 34 15.04 -0.26 12.32
N LYS A 35 15.16 -0.57 13.61
CA LYS A 35 16.31 -1.33 14.16
C LYS A 35 16.44 -2.71 13.51
N ASN A 36 15.33 -3.35 13.15
CA ASN A 36 15.29 -4.64 12.45
C ASN A 36 15.55 -4.50 10.93
N GLY A 37 15.84 -3.31 10.44
CA GLY A 37 16.21 -3.05 9.03
C GLY A 37 15.05 -2.73 8.10
N MET A 38 13.82 -2.61 8.62
CA MET A 38 12.66 -2.17 7.82
C MET A 38 12.88 -0.75 7.30
N LYS A 39 12.45 -0.51 6.07
CA LYS A 39 12.57 0.79 5.38
C LYS A 39 11.33 1.67 5.59
N GLY A 40 10.30 1.12 6.21
CA GLY A 40 9.05 1.80 6.47
C GLY A 40 7.93 0.85 6.82
N VAL A 41 6.72 1.37 6.75
CA VAL A 41 5.47 0.64 7.05
C VAL A 41 4.39 0.89 6.00
N PHE A 42 3.54 -0.12 5.80
CA PHE A 42 2.28 -0.04 5.04
C PHE A 42 1.12 -0.23 6.02
N ILE A 43 0.60 0.87 6.52
CA ILE A 43 -0.42 0.89 7.58
C ILE A 43 -1.85 0.85 7.05
N ASN A 44 -2.81 0.49 7.91
CA ASN A 44 -4.24 0.40 7.57
C ASN A 44 -4.54 -0.59 6.42
N GLY A 45 -3.62 -1.49 6.09
CA GLY A 45 -3.85 -2.59 5.16
C GLY A 45 -4.68 -3.72 5.80
N SER A 46 -4.64 -4.92 5.19
CA SER A 46 -5.35 -6.09 5.72
C SER A 46 -4.80 -6.52 7.09
N SER A 47 -3.47 -6.61 7.25
CA SER A 47 -2.84 -6.93 8.55
C SER A 47 -3.11 -5.87 9.61
N GLY A 48 -3.17 -4.59 9.20
CA GLY A 48 -3.52 -3.47 10.07
C GLY A 48 -5.02 -3.27 10.29
N GLU A 49 -5.85 -4.21 9.84
CA GLU A 49 -7.31 -4.24 10.04
C GLU A 49 -8.06 -2.99 9.53
N GLY A 50 -7.50 -2.29 8.54
CA GLY A 50 -7.95 -0.96 8.12
C GLY A 50 -9.40 -0.88 7.63
N TYR A 51 -9.99 -1.98 7.13
CA TYR A 51 -11.40 -2.03 6.76
C TYR A 51 -12.35 -2.23 7.95
N MET A 52 -11.81 -2.55 9.12
CA MET A 52 -12.55 -2.74 10.37
C MET A 52 -12.50 -1.50 11.27
N LEU A 53 -11.70 -0.50 10.89
CA LEU A 53 -11.56 0.77 11.59
C LEU A 53 -12.47 1.84 10.96
N THR A 54 -12.92 2.77 11.79
CA THR A 54 -13.55 4.01 11.31
C THR A 54 -12.53 4.88 10.57
N GLU A 55 -13.00 5.75 9.68
CA GLU A 55 -12.12 6.69 8.99
C GLU A 55 -11.33 7.59 9.96
N GLU A 56 -11.95 7.97 11.09
CA GLU A 56 -11.28 8.76 12.13
C GLU A 56 -10.13 8.00 12.79
N GLU A 57 -10.34 6.72 13.15
CA GLU A 57 -9.27 5.86 13.70
C GLU A 57 -8.14 5.68 12.70
N ARG A 58 -8.45 5.46 11.40
CA ARG A 58 -7.46 5.36 10.33
C ARG A 58 -6.63 6.63 10.19
N MET A 59 -7.26 7.81 10.27
CA MET A 59 -6.57 9.09 10.22
C MET A 59 -5.65 9.28 11.44
N ARG A 60 -6.14 9.02 12.65
CA ARG A 60 -5.32 9.11 13.87
C ARG A 60 -4.14 8.14 13.88
N LEU A 61 -4.33 6.92 13.39
CA LEU A 61 -3.23 5.96 13.18
C LEU A 61 -2.20 6.50 12.20
N ALA A 62 -2.64 7.04 11.06
CA ALA A 62 -1.73 7.62 10.07
C ALA A 62 -0.91 8.78 10.64
N GLU A 63 -1.54 9.68 11.40
CA GLU A 63 -0.86 10.77 12.11
C GLU A 63 0.22 10.24 13.06
N ALA A 64 -0.14 9.25 13.90
CA ALA A 64 0.79 8.68 14.87
C ALA A 64 2.00 8.00 14.20
N TRP A 65 1.79 7.25 13.12
CA TRP A 65 2.89 6.61 12.38
C TRP A 65 3.78 7.62 11.65
N VAL A 66 3.18 8.65 11.03
CA VAL A 66 3.97 9.71 10.35
C VAL A 66 4.79 10.50 11.37
N GLU A 67 4.23 10.83 12.52
CA GLU A 67 4.96 11.51 13.58
C GLU A 67 6.08 10.65 14.16
N ALA A 68 5.81 9.37 14.41
CA ALA A 68 6.82 8.43 14.86
C ALA A 68 7.97 8.30 13.83
N ALA A 69 7.64 8.22 12.54
CA ALA A 69 8.64 8.15 11.47
C ALA A 69 9.53 9.40 11.39
N LYS A 70 8.96 10.60 11.58
CA LYS A 70 9.73 11.86 11.62
C LYS A 70 10.71 11.93 12.78
N ALA A 71 10.43 11.25 13.88
CA ALA A 71 11.31 11.21 15.05
C ALA A 71 12.48 10.21 14.90
N LEU A 72 12.45 9.33 13.91
CA LEU A 72 13.48 8.34 13.67
C LEU A 72 14.69 8.94 12.90
N PRO A 73 15.90 8.40 13.08
CA PRO A 73 17.05 8.84 12.31
C PRO A 73 16.94 8.38 10.85
N GLY A 74 17.16 9.31 9.91
CA GLY A 74 17.10 9.02 8.47
C GLY A 74 15.67 8.90 7.94
N GLU A 75 15.52 8.27 6.78
CA GLU A 75 14.21 8.09 6.16
C GLU A 75 13.54 6.80 6.64
N PHE A 76 12.28 6.91 7.04
CA PHE A 76 11.40 5.78 7.34
C PHE A 76 10.04 6.02 6.66
N LYS A 77 9.75 5.24 5.61
CA LYS A 77 8.62 5.48 4.72
C LYS A 77 7.30 5.04 5.36
N VAL A 78 6.30 5.92 5.37
CA VAL A 78 4.94 5.57 5.80
C VAL A 78 4.03 5.58 4.57
N ILE A 79 3.55 4.41 4.17
CA ILE A 79 2.56 4.24 3.12
C ILE A 79 1.21 3.99 3.79
N VAL A 80 0.24 4.85 3.52
CA VAL A 80 -1.08 4.75 4.12
C VAL A 80 -2.03 4.05 3.16
N HIS A 81 -2.61 2.92 3.57
CA HIS A 81 -3.72 2.33 2.81
C HIS A 81 -4.96 3.18 3.00
N VAL A 82 -5.49 3.71 1.89
CA VAL A 82 -6.63 4.65 1.87
C VAL A 82 -7.87 4.04 1.20
N GLY A 83 -7.80 2.78 0.75
CA GLY A 83 -8.93 2.09 0.10
C GLY A 83 -10.14 1.96 1.03
N SER A 84 -11.33 2.15 0.47
CA SER A 84 -12.63 2.01 1.13
C SER A 84 -13.68 1.55 0.11
N CYS A 85 -14.79 1.01 0.58
CA CYS A 85 -15.96 0.74 -0.26
C CYS A 85 -16.62 2.03 -0.77
N CYS A 86 -16.41 3.15 -0.08
CA CYS A 86 -16.85 4.47 -0.50
C CYS A 86 -15.67 5.27 -1.10
N VAL A 87 -15.69 5.53 -2.40
CA VAL A 87 -14.60 6.26 -3.06
C VAL A 87 -14.39 7.66 -2.49
N ARG A 88 -15.45 8.31 -1.97
CA ARG A 88 -15.32 9.62 -1.30
C ARG A 88 -14.50 9.52 -0.02
N ASN A 89 -14.70 8.45 0.76
CA ASN A 89 -13.89 8.19 1.96
C ASN A 89 -12.44 7.90 1.58
N SER A 90 -12.21 7.12 0.50
CA SER A 90 -10.85 6.89 -0.01
C SER A 90 -10.15 8.19 -0.40
N ARG A 91 -10.85 9.09 -1.07
CA ARG A 91 -10.31 10.42 -1.44
C ARG A 91 -9.97 11.26 -0.21
N MET A 92 -10.89 11.32 0.75
CA MET A 92 -10.68 12.05 2.03
C MET A 92 -9.46 11.51 2.79
N LEU A 93 -9.31 10.19 2.87
CA LEU A 93 -8.15 9.57 3.51
C LEU A 93 -6.85 9.84 2.73
N ALA A 94 -6.89 9.89 1.39
CA ALA A 94 -5.75 10.24 0.57
C ALA A 94 -5.33 11.71 0.74
N GLU A 95 -6.27 12.63 0.72
CA GLU A 95 -6.05 14.07 1.01
C GLU A 95 -5.44 14.25 2.41
N HIS A 96 -5.97 13.54 3.40
CA HIS A 96 -5.45 13.56 4.75
C HIS A 96 -4.00 13.04 4.81
N ALA A 97 -3.72 11.89 4.17
CA ALA A 97 -2.38 11.31 4.13
C ALA A 97 -1.35 12.29 3.51
N GLN A 98 -1.72 12.99 2.44
CA GLN A 98 -0.86 14.02 1.85
C GLN A 98 -0.65 15.19 2.82
N LYS A 99 -1.72 15.68 3.46
CA LYS A 99 -1.66 16.81 4.39
C LYS A 99 -0.75 16.56 5.60
N ILE A 100 -0.73 15.34 6.14
CA ILE A 100 0.12 14.98 7.29
C ILE A 100 1.58 14.68 6.89
N GLY A 101 1.85 14.56 5.59
CA GLY A 101 3.19 14.28 5.05
C GLY A 101 3.55 12.81 5.07
N ALA A 102 2.61 11.91 4.78
CA ALA A 102 2.91 10.52 4.49
C ALA A 102 3.85 10.42 3.29
N TRP A 103 4.64 9.34 3.20
CA TRP A 103 5.54 9.12 2.08
C TRP A 103 4.79 8.67 0.82
N GLY A 104 3.71 7.91 0.97
CA GLY A 104 2.90 7.40 -0.13
C GLY A 104 1.54 6.91 0.32
N ILE A 105 0.71 6.57 -0.64
CA ILE A 105 -0.61 5.98 -0.40
C ILE A 105 -0.79 4.68 -1.19
N GLY A 106 -1.65 3.81 -0.68
CA GLY A 106 -2.04 2.59 -1.37
C GLY A 106 -3.54 2.31 -1.26
N ALA A 107 -4.10 1.62 -2.25
CA ALA A 107 -5.48 1.17 -2.20
C ALA A 107 -5.64 -0.19 -2.88
N MET A 108 -6.38 -1.11 -2.26
CA MET A 108 -6.84 -2.32 -2.93
C MET A 108 -8.21 -2.08 -3.58
N ALA A 109 -8.60 -2.92 -4.53
CA ALA A 109 -9.97 -2.93 -5.03
C ALA A 109 -10.94 -3.17 -3.87
N PRO A 110 -12.08 -2.47 -3.81
CA PRO A 110 -13.03 -2.64 -2.71
C PRO A 110 -13.58 -4.06 -2.70
N PRO A 111 -13.79 -4.66 -1.52
CA PRO A 111 -14.40 -5.98 -1.40
C PRO A 111 -15.89 -5.96 -1.81
N PHE A 112 -16.53 -4.77 -1.78
CA PHE A 112 -17.89 -4.53 -2.22
C PHE A 112 -18.10 -3.07 -2.66
N PRO A 113 -18.76 -2.80 -3.81
CA PRO A 113 -19.07 -3.78 -4.86
C PRO A 113 -17.81 -4.32 -5.54
N LYS A 114 -17.85 -5.55 -6.03
CA LYS A 114 -16.70 -6.15 -6.72
C LYS A 114 -16.43 -5.47 -8.05
N ILE A 115 -15.17 -5.14 -8.29
CA ILE A 115 -14.69 -4.63 -9.57
C ILE A 115 -14.34 -5.82 -10.46
N GLY A 116 -14.98 -5.90 -11.62
CA GLY A 116 -14.81 -7.01 -12.57
C GLY A 116 -14.09 -6.63 -13.88
N ARG A 117 -13.76 -5.37 -14.09
CA ARG A 117 -13.17 -4.86 -15.34
C ARG A 117 -11.98 -3.95 -15.07
N ILE A 118 -10.96 -4.04 -15.93
CA ILE A 118 -9.75 -3.19 -15.82
C ILE A 118 -10.11 -1.70 -15.82
N GLU A 119 -11.01 -1.26 -16.70
CA GLU A 119 -11.38 0.15 -16.80
C GLU A 119 -12.04 0.69 -15.52
N GLU A 120 -12.85 -0.12 -14.87
CA GLU A 120 -13.48 0.23 -13.58
C GLU A 120 -12.41 0.35 -12.49
N LEU A 121 -11.44 -0.57 -12.48
CA LEU A 121 -10.32 -0.54 -11.54
C LEU A 121 -9.45 0.71 -11.75
N VAL A 122 -9.13 1.01 -13.00
CA VAL A 122 -8.35 2.21 -13.35
C VAL A 122 -9.06 3.47 -12.89
N LYS A 123 -10.37 3.59 -13.17
CA LYS A 123 -11.18 4.73 -12.73
C LYS A 123 -11.19 4.87 -11.21
N TYR A 124 -11.36 3.77 -10.47
CA TYR A 124 -11.30 3.76 -9.01
C TYR A 124 -9.93 4.26 -8.50
N CYS A 125 -8.84 3.76 -9.06
CA CYS A 125 -7.49 4.19 -8.70
C CYS A 125 -7.22 5.66 -9.06
N GLU A 126 -7.70 6.12 -10.22
CA GLU A 126 -7.57 7.50 -10.69
C GLU A 126 -8.25 8.49 -9.75
N GLU A 127 -9.47 8.18 -9.30
CA GLU A 127 -10.21 8.98 -8.32
C GLU A 127 -9.44 9.13 -6.99
N ILE A 128 -8.80 8.07 -6.52
CA ILE A 128 -8.05 8.09 -5.27
C ILE A 128 -6.71 8.83 -5.44
N ALA A 129 -5.96 8.47 -6.48
CA ALA A 129 -4.63 9.03 -6.74
C ALA A 129 -4.69 10.55 -6.99
N SER A 130 -5.74 11.02 -7.65
CA SER A 130 -5.95 12.46 -7.91
C SER A 130 -6.21 13.29 -6.65
N ALA A 131 -6.61 12.67 -5.55
CA ALA A 131 -6.84 13.33 -4.26
C ALA A 131 -5.53 13.59 -3.47
N ALA A 132 -4.43 12.90 -3.86
CA ALA A 132 -3.10 13.08 -3.27
C ALA A 132 -2.04 13.10 -4.38
N PRO A 133 -2.05 14.11 -5.28
CA PRO A 133 -1.23 14.10 -6.49
C PRO A 133 0.28 14.17 -6.22
N GLU A 134 0.70 14.62 -5.05
CA GLU A 134 2.10 14.73 -4.66
C GLU A 134 2.68 13.43 -4.10
N LEU A 135 1.83 12.48 -3.71
CA LEU A 135 2.25 11.22 -3.11
C LEU A 135 2.32 10.09 -4.16
N PRO A 136 3.34 9.21 -4.10
CA PRO A 136 3.33 7.95 -4.83
C PRO A 136 2.09 7.12 -4.50
N PHE A 137 1.38 6.68 -5.54
CA PHE A 137 0.21 5.81 -5.41
C PHE A 137 0.55 4.37 -5.79
N TYR A 138 0.31 3.42 -4.89
CA TYR A 138 0.46 1.99 -5.10
C TYR A 138 -0.90 1.30 -5.17
N PHE A 139 -1.13 0.50 -6.22
CA PHE A 139 -2.28 -0.40 -6.21
C PHE A 139 -1.93 -1.64 -5.38
N TYR A 140 -2.81 -2.01 -4.44
CA TYR A 140 -2.65 -3.22 -3.63
C TYR A 140 -3.43 -4.38 -4.25
N HIS A 141 -2.74 -5.24 -4.98
CA HIS A 141 -3.31 -6.43 -5.60
C HIS A 141 -3.39 -7.57 -4.60
N ILE A 142 -4.59 -7.90 -4.14
CA ILE A 142 -4.88 -8.99 -3.20
C ILE A 142 -6.23 -9.66 -3.56
N PRO A 143 -6.30 -10.36 -4.70
CA PRO A 143 -7.56 -10.88 -5.24
C PRO A 143 -8.24 -11.91 -4.36
N ALA A 144 -7.50 -12.63 -3.51
CA ALA A 144 -8.06 -13.58 -2.55
C ALA A 144 -9.04 -12.92 -1.56
N PHE A 145 -8.84 -11.63 -1.21
CA PHE A 145 -9.68 -10.90 -0.27
C PHE A 145 -10.86 -10.19 -0.94
N ASN A 146 -10.65 -9.60 -2.10
CA ASN A 146 -11.63 -8.72 -2.77
C ASN A 146 -12.29 -9.34 -4.00
N GLY A 147 -11.79 -10.48 -4.48
CA GLY A 147 -12.31 -11.18 -5.65
C GLY A 147 -11.99 -10.51 -6.99
N ALA A 148 -11.13 -9.50 -7.02
CA ALA A 148 -10.71 -8.80 -8.24
C ALA A 148 -9.54 -9.53 -8.91
N PHE A 149 -9.82 -10.71 -9.49
CA PHE A 149 -8.85 -11.51 -10.29
C PHE A 149 -8.69 -10.90 -11.68
N LEU A 150 -8.07 -9.73 -11.75
CA LEU A 150 -7.83 -9.01 -13.00
C LEU A 150 -6.36 -9.13 -13.41
N PRO A 151 -6.06 -9.24 -14.73
CA PRO A 151 -4.68 -9.37 -15.21
C PRO A 151 -3.91 -8.06 -14.99
N MET A 152 -2.92 -8.11 -14.10
CA MET A 152 -2.19 -6.92 -13.66
C MET A 152 -1.29 -6.31 -14.74
N VAL A 153 -0.83 -7.10 -15.70
CA VAL A 153 -0.12 -6.53 -16.88
C VAL A 153 -1.04 -5.60 -17.66
N LYS A 154 -2.31 -6.00 -17.86
CA LYS A 154 -3.32 -5.16 -18.54
C LYS A 154 -3.68 -3.93 -17.71
N PHE A 155 -3.68 -4.05 -16.39
CA PHE A 155 -3.85 -2.91 -15.51
C PHE A 155 -2.68 -1.92 -15.66
N LEU A 156 -1.42 -2.40 -15.66
CA LEU A 156 -0.25 -1.55 -15.88
C LEU A 156 -0.30 -0.83 -17.24
N GLU A 157 -0.72 -1.54 -18.31
CA GLU A 157 -0.91 -0.92 -19.63
C GLU A 157 -1.96 0.21 -19.59
N ALA A 158 -3.04 0.03 -18.84
CA ALA A 158 -4.15 0.97 -18.77
C ALA A 158 -3.90 2.19 -17.87
N VAL A 159 -3.08 2.05 -16.81
CA VAL A 159 -2.74 3.18 -15.91
C VAL A 159 -1.55 3.99 -16.42
N ASP A 160 -0.73 3.41 -17.30
CA ASP A 160 0.49 4.05 -17.79
C ASP A 160 0.20 5.33 -18.58
N GLY A 161 0.64 6.46 -18.04
CA GLY A 161 0.38 7.80 -18.58
C GLY A 161 -1.00 8.37 -18.21
N ARG A 162 -1.88 7.59 -17.58
CA ARG A 162 -3.21 8.04 -17.16
C ARG A 162 -3.22 8.52 -15.69
N ILE A 163 -2.48 7.83 -14.81
CA ILE A 163 -2.35 8.22 -13.41
C ILE A 163 -0.91 8.73 -13.19
N PRO A 164 -0.71 10.07 -13.12
CA PRO A 164 0.64 10.64 -13.13
C PRO A 164 1.52 10.22 -11.96
N ASN A 165 0.93 10.03 -10.78
CA ASN A 165 1.62 9.63 -9.55
C ASN A 165 1.55 8.11 -9.28
N PHE A 166 1.16 7.29 -10.27
CA PHE A 166 1.18 5.84 -10.12
C PHE A 166 2.61 5.32 -9.98
N ALA A 167 2.94 4.75 -8.83
CA ALA A 167 4.27 4.25 -8.50
C ALA A 167 4.45 2.77 -8.85
N GLY A 168 3.42 1.95 -8.58
CA GLY A 168 3.55 0.52 -8.77
C GLY A 168 2.44 -0.31 -8.11
N ILE A 169 2.76 -1.58 -7.88
CA ILE A 169 1.83 -2.55 -7.29
C ILE A 169 2.46 -3.21 -6.06
N LYS A 170 1.76 -3.21 -4.93
CA LYS A 170 1.94 -4.21 -3.88
C LYS A 170 1.22 -5.48 -4.33
N TYR A 171 2.00 -6.50 -4.69
CA TYR A 171 1.49 -7.71 -5.33
C TYR A 171 1.42 -8.87 -4.33
N THR A 172 0.22 -9.18 -3.86
CA THR A 172 -0.07 -10.24 -2.89
C THR A 172 -0.95 -11.30 -3.56
N PHE A 173 -0.33 -12.05 -4.46
CA PHE A 173 -0.97 -13.15 -5.18
C PHE A 173 0.06 -14.20 -5.59
N GLU A 174 -0.36 -15.47 -5.69
CA GLU A 174 0.53 -16.63 -5.89
C GLU A 174 1.19 -16.70 -7.28
N SER A 175 0.65 -15.98 -8.30
CA SER A 175 1.15 -16.06 -9.67
C SER A 175 2.48 -15.33 -9.84
N LEU A 176 3.58 -16.02 -9.57
CA LEU A 176 4.93 -15.50 -9.85
C LEU A 176 5.16 -15.27 -11.35
N TYR A 177 4.46 -16.00 -12.23
CA TYR A 177 4.51 -15.76 -13.67
C TYR A 177 4.00 -14.35 -14.00
N GLU A 178 2.82 -13.98 -13.51
CA GLU A 178 2.25 -12.63 -13.72
C GLU A 178 3.08 -11.55 -13.03
N TYR A 179 3.53 -11.80 -11.78
CA TYR A 179 4.42 -10.90 -11.07
C TYR A 179 5.66 -10.56 -11.90
N ASN A 180 6.31 -11.58 -12.51
CA ASN A 180 7.48 -11.37 -13.35
C ASN A 180 7.16 -10.59 -14.63
N GLN A 181 6.01 -10.81 -15.26
CA GLN A 181 5.56 -10.00 -16.39
C GLN A 181 5.37 -8.54 -16.00
N CYS A 182 4.72 -8.27 -14.86
CA CYS A 182 4.54 -6.92 -14.35
C CYS A 182 5.88 -6.24 -14.03
N ARG A 183 6.80 -6.97 -13.40
CA ARG A 183 8.15 -6.47 -13.08
C ARG A 183 8.93 -6.07 -14.32
N LEU A 184 8.79 -6.82 -15.41
CA LEU A 184 9.50 -6.56 -16.67
C LEU A 184 8.80 -5.50 -17.56
N TYR A 185 7.58 -5.09 -17.21
CA TYR A 185 6.84 -4.12 -17.99
C TYR A 185 7.66 -2.84 -18.26
N LYS A 186 7.82 -2.51 -19.55
CA LYS A 186 8.63 -1.36 -20.04
C LYS A 186 9.97 -1.22 -19.30
N ASN A 187 10.73 -2.30 -19.27
CA ASN A 187 12.05 -2.38 -18.62
C ASN A 187 12.00 -2.06 -17.11
N GLY A 188 10.95 -2.50 -16.44
CA GLY A 188 10.80 -2.28 -15.00
C GLY A 188 10.37 -0.85 -14.65
N LYS A 189 9.54 -0.22 -15.46
CA LYS A 189 9.08 1.15 -15.25
C LYS A 189 8.47 1.37 -13.87
N PHE A 190 7.63 0.44 -13.42
CA PHE A 190 6.90 0.53 -12.15
C PHE A 190 7.57 -0.25 -11.04
N ASP A 191 7.34 0.18 -9.81
CA ASP A 191 7.78 -0.53 -8.62
C ASP A 191 6.86 -1.72 -8.33
N MET A 192 7.47 -2.90 -8.14
CA MET A 192 6.72 -4.13 -7.87
C MET A 192 7.12 -4.67 -6.51
N LEU A 193 6.32 -4.34 -5.50
CA LEU A 193 6.54 -4.76 -4.12
C LEU A 193 5.93 -6.15 -3.91
N HIS A 194 6.77 -7.11 -3.50
CA HIS A 194 6.30 -8.47 -3.24
C HIS A 194 5.57 -8.51 -1.90
N GLY A 195 4.29 -8.91 -1.92
CA GLY A 195 3.41 -8.87 -0.76
C GLY A 195 2.97 -10.23 -0.23
N GLN A 196 3.60 -11.32 -0.66
CA GLN A 196 3.29 -12.68 -0.23
C GLN A 196 4.54 -13.39 0.27
N ASP A 197 4.70 -13.44 1.59
CA ASP A 197 5.92 -13.93 2.26
C ASP A 197 6.30 -15.36 1.86
N GLU A 198 5.31 -16.23 1.67
CA GLU A 198 5.50 -17.63 1.30
C GLU A 198 6.23 -17.82 -0.04
N THR A 199 6.15 -16.84 -0.92
CA THR A 199 6.76 -16.88 -2.26
C THR A 199 7.89 -15.87 -2.46
N ILE A 200 8.39 -15.24 -1.40
CA ILE A 200 9.46 -14.24 -1.51
C ILE A 200 10.77 -14.86 -2.02
N LEU A 201 11.13 -16.06 -1.56
CA LEU A 201 12.38 -16.74 -1.98
C LEU A 201 12.42 -17.00 -3.49
N PRO A 202 11.41 -17.66 -4.11
CA PRO A 202 11.41 -17.82 -5.56
C PRO A 202 11.30 -16.49 -6.31
N SER A 203 10.64 -15.47 -5.76
CA SER A 203 10.60 -14.13 -6.34
C SER A 203 12.02 -13.50 -6.39
N LEU A 204 12.78 -13.61 -5.30
CA LEU A 204 14.18 -13.17 -5.25
C LEU A 204 15.06 -13.93 -6.25
N ALA A 205 14.89 -15.27 -6.34
CA ALA A 205 15.66 -16.11 -7.26
C ALA A 205 15.43 -15.73 -8.74
N MET A 206 14.26 -15.24 -9.09
CA MET A 206 13.97 -14.70 -10.42
C MET A 206 14.54 -13.29 -10.66
N GLY A 207 15.27 -12.72 -9.70
CA GLY A 207 15.71 -11.32 -9.74
C GLY A 207 14.55 -10.33 -9.58
N GLY A 208 13.46 -10.78 -8.92
CA GLY A 208 12.19 -10.06 -8.89
C GLY A 208 12.08 -9.03 -7.78
N ALA A 209 12.16 -9.46 -6.54
CA ALA A 209 11.88 -8.58 -5.42
C ALA A 209 13.10 -7.70 -5.09
N GLN A 210 13.00 -6.41 -5.37
CA GLN A 210 13.89 -5.39 -4.79
C GLN A 210 13.29 -4.83 -3.51
N GLY A 211 11.95 -4.79 -3.43
CA GLY A 211 11.19 -4.41 -2.26
C GLY A 211 10.07 -5.41 -1.97
N GLY A 212 9.68 -5.49 -0.70
CA GLY A 212 8.58 -6.34 -0.23
C GLY A 212 7.80 -5.66 0.89
N ILE A 213 6.51 -6.02 1.03
CA ILE A 213 5.60 -5.56 2.08
C ILE A 213 4.87 -6.75 2.66
#